data_cdd61b2c7652a8301cb3d0829c7d7767
#
_entry.id   cdd61b2c7652a8301cb3d0829c7d7767
#
_cell.length_a   1.000
_cell.length_b   1.000
_cell.length_c   1.000
_cell.angle_alpha   90.00
_cell.angle_beta   90.00
_cell.angle_gamma   90.00
#
_symmetry.space_group_name_H-M   'P 1'
#
loop_
_entity.id
_entity.type
_entity.pdbx_description
1 polymer ?
#
loop_
_entity_poly.entity_id
_entity_poly.type
_entity_poly.pdbx_seq_one_letter_code
_entity_poly.pdbx_strand_id
1 'polypeptide(L)'
;MNAVTDIVEVYDLLYRLGFSATNTAFFHLSYSVYLAALNPHWLVKPSQRLYPEVADQYNTNPLQVVRNIDGFACASWHKNAAFLRSLTCCPLMAAPTAAQFLRILTHYLRSGAVSVSYTHLRAH
;
A
#
# COMPACT_ATOMS: atom_id res chain seq x y z
N MET A 1 12.61 17.06 -0.42
CA MET A 1 12.64 16.60 -0.61
C MET A 1 11.97 15.78 -1.00
N ASN A 2 11.83 15.19 -1.05
CA ASN A 2 11.24 14.56 -1.61
C ASN A 2 10.51 13.73 -1.10
N ALA A 3 9.64 13.45 -1.31
CA ALA A 3 8.72 12.61 -0.79
C ALA A 3 8.88 11.25 -1.27
N VAL A 4 10.00 10.89 -1.50
CA VAL A 4 10.23 9.57 -2.02
C VAL A 4 10.07 8.58 -0.90
N THR A 5 9.19 7.62 -1.09
CA THR A 5 8.99 6.57 -0.12
C THR A 5 10.08 5.53 -0.24
N ASP A 6 10.66 5.18 0.90
CA ASP A 6 11.63 4.11 0.94
C ASP A 6 10.86 2.80 1.11
N ILE A 7 11.37 1.72 0.55
CA ILE A 7 10.73 0.42 0.68
C ILE A 7 10.60 0.00 2.16
N VAL A 8 11.50 0.45 3.00
CA VAL A 8 11.45 0.15 4.43
C VAL A 8 10.20 0.78 5.07
N GLU A 9 9.81 1.95 4.61
CA GLU A 9 8.59 2.60 5.12
C GLU A 9 7.35 1.79 4.72
N VAL A 10 7.38 1.17 3.55
CA VAL A 10 6.29 0.31 3.12
C VAL A 10 6.20 -0.91 4.03
N TYR A 11 7.33 -1.56 4.28
CA TYR A 11 7.36 -2.73 5.16
C TYR A 11 6.83 -2.37 6.55
N ASP A 12 7.23 -1.22 7.07
CA ASP A 12 6.82 -0.76 8.38
C ASP A 12 5.31 -0.60 8.46
N LEU A 13 4.70 0.00 7.45
CA LEU A 13 3.26 0.16 7.41
C LEU A 13 2.56 -1.19 7.38
N LEU A 14 3.07 -2.13 6.58
CA LEU A 14 2.44 -3.44 6.48
C LEU A 14 2.56 -4.23 7.78
N TYR A 15 3.67 -4.08 8.51
CA TYR A 15 3.80 -4.70 9.81
C TYR A 15 2.79 -4.11 10.79
N ARG A 16 2.54 -2.82 10.71
CA ARG A 16 1.55 -2.17 11.57
C ARG A 16 0.14 -2.61 11.26
N LEU A 17 -0.11 -3.01 10.02
CA LEU A 17 -1.40 -3.58 9.64
C LEU A 17 -1.55 -5.03 10.09
N GLY A 18 -0.49 -5.62 10.61
CA GLY A 18 -0.53 -6.98 11.12
C GLY A 18 0.02 -8.04 10.17
N PHE A 19 0.66 -7.62 9.09
CA PHE A 19 1.22 -8.56 8.12
C PHE A 19 2.71 -8.77 8.40
N SER A 20 3.25 -9.86 7.91
CA SER A 20 4.66 -10.15 8.08
C SER A 20 5.26 -10.69 6.79
N ALA A 21 6.57 -10.54 6.67
CA ALA A 21 7.29 -10.93 5.46
C ALA A 21 7.57 -12.43 5.45
N THR A 22 6.51 -13.23 5.46
CA THR A 22 6.65 -14.67 5.55
C THR A 22 6.43 -15.38 4.22
N ASN A 23 5.93 -14.68 3.22
CA ASN A 23 5.69 -15.31 1.93
C ASN A 23 5.76 -14.30 0.79
N THR A 24 5.73 -14.81 -0.43
CA THR A 24 5.87 -13.98 -1.62
C THR A 24 4.76 -12.95 -1.77
N ALA A 25 3.55 -13.28 -1.30
CA ALA A 25 2.42 -12.36 -1.41
C ALA A 25 2.69 -11.03 -0.70
N PHE A 26 3.37 -11.09 0.45
CA PHE A 26 3.74 -9.88 1.17
C PHE A 26 4.61 -8.97 0.28
N PHE A 27 5.52 -9.57 -0.46
CA PHE A 27 6.41 -8.81 -1.32
C PHE A 27 5.71 -8.28 -2.57
N HIS A 28 4.69 -8.99 -3.06
CA HIS A 28 3.88 -8.47 -4.15
C HIS A 28 3.18 -7.19 -3.69
N LEU A 29 2.62 -7.20 -2.50
CA LEU A 29 1.94 -6.03 -1.97
C LEU A 29 2.92 -4.90 -1.70
N SER A 30 4.03 -5.18 -1.03
CA SER A 30 4.97 -4.13 -0.69
C SER A 30 5.60 -3.48 -1.92
N TYR A 31 5.94 -4.28 -2.92
CA TYR A 31 6.51 -3.73 -4.15
C TYR A 31 5.47 -2.92 -4.92
N SER A 32 4.20 -3.36 -4.91
CA SER A 32 3.12 -2.62 -5.55
C SER A 32 2.95 -1.25 -4.92
N VAL A 33 2.96 -1.19 -3.59
CA VAL A 33 2.82 0.09 -2.89
C VAL A 33 4.04 0.98 -3.17
N TYR A 34 5.21 0.39 -3.16
CA TYR A 34 6.44 1.13 -3.42
C TYR A 34 6.42 1.76 -4.81
N LEU A 35 6.09 0.97 -5.83
CA LEU A 35 6.02 1.49 -7.19
C LEU A 35 4.93 2.54 -7.35
N ALA A 36 3.79 2.35 -6.69
CA ALA A 36 2.71 3.32 -6.74
C ALA A 36 3.11 4.63 -6.07
N ALA A 37 3.89 4.55 -5.00
CA ALA A 37 4.37 5.76 -4.33
C ALA A 37 5.33 6.55 -5.21
N LEU A 38 6.14 5.84 -5.99
CA LEU A 38 7.07 6.49 -6.91
C LEU A 38 6.38 6.97 -8.18
N ASN A 39 5.30 6.28 -8.57
CA ASN A 39 4.59 6.58 -9.81
C ASN A 39 3.09 6.64 -9.54
N PRO A 40 2.61 7.68 -8.85
CA PRO A 40 1.20 7.72 -8.43
C PRO A 40 0.21 7.64 -9.59
N HIS A 41 0.61 8.08 -10.76
CA HIS A 41 -0.27 8.03 -11.92
C HIS A 41 -0.58 6.59 -12.37
N TRP A 42 0.25 5.62 -11.96
CA TRP A 42 -0.02 4.22 -12.28
C TRP A 42 -1.26 3.70 -11.55
N LEU A 43 -1.68 4.39 -10.48
CA LEU A 43 -2.89 3.99 -9.75
C LEU A 43 -4.18 4.35 -10.47
N VAL A 44 -4.12 5.14 -11.52
CA VAL A 44 -5.31 5.47 -12.30
C VAL A 44 -5.83 4.21 -12.99
N LYS A 45 -4.91 3.43 -13.56
CA LYS A 45 -5.25 2.14 -14.15
C LYS A 45 -4.17 1.14 -13.80
N PRO A 46 -4.23 0.58 -12.60
CA PRO A 46 -3.17 -0.32 -12.14
C PRO A 46 -2.94 -1.52 -13.03
N SER A 47 -3.97 -1.99 -13.71
CA SER A 47 -3.85 -3.16 -14.58
C SER A 47 -3.01 -2.91 -15.82
N GLN A 48 -2.75 -1.66 -16.15
CA GLN A 48 -1.96 -1.34 -17.34
C GLN A 48 -0.46 -1.33 -17.09
N ARG A 49 -0.03 -0.86 -15.94
CA ARG A 49 1.39 -0.75 -15.66
C ARG A 49 1.79 -1.39 -14.35
N LEU A 50 1.04 -1.11 -13.30
CA LEU A 50 1.46 -1.50 -11.96
C LEU A 50 1.48 -3.00 -11.77
N TYR A 51 0.36 -3.66 -12.03
CA TYR A 51 0.29 -5.10 -11.80
C TYR A 51 1.21 -5.87 -12.74
N PRO A 52 1.29 -5.51 -14.04
CA PRO A 52 2.25 -6.20 -14.91
C PRO A 52 3.70 -6.03 -14.47
N GLU A 53 4.05 -4.85 -13.97
CA GLU A 53 5.41 -4.60 -13.54
C GLU A 53 5.77 -5.47 -12.32
N VAL A 54 4.85 -5.56 -11.36
CA VAL A 54 5.07 -6.40 -10.18
C VAL A 54 5.12 -7.87 -10.58
N ALA A 55 4.23 -8.29 -11.49
CA ALA A 55 4.22 -9.67 -11.96
C ALA A 55 5.53 -10.04 -12.63
N ASP A 56 6.06 -9.12 -13.40
CA ASP A 56 7.33 -9.32 -14.10
C ASP A 56 8.48 -9.50 -13.11
N GLN A 57 8.51 -8.65 -12.10
CA GLN A 57 9.56 -8.68 -11.08
C GLN A 57 9.58 -10.02 -10.34
N TYR A 58 8.41 -10.58 -10.07
CA TYR A 58 8.30 -11.80 -9.29
C TYR A 58 7.98 -13.05 -10.12
N ASN A 59 8.07 -12.93 -11.43
CA ASN A 59 7.90 -14.04 -12.33
C ASN A 59 6.55 -14.73 -12.18
N THR A 60 5.51 -13.94 -12.14
CA THR A 60 4.14 -14.43 -12.00
C THR A 60 3.25 -13.66 -12.98
N ASN A 61 1.94 -13.76 -12.83
CA ASN A 61 1.04 -13.04 -13.73
C ASN A 61 0.26 -11.96 -12.97
N PRO A 62 -0.25 -10.95 -13.67
CA PRO A 62 -0.92 -9.83 -13.00
C PRO A 62 -2.14 -10.26 -12.19
N LEU A 63 -2.86 -11.28 -12.62
CA LEU A 63 -4.02 -11.77 -11.89
C LEU A 63 -3.63 -12.27 -10.51
N GLN A 64 -2.50 -12.97 -10.42
CA GLN A 64 -2.03 -13.48 -9.14
C GLN A 64 -1.65 -12.32 -8.21
N VAL A 65 -1.06 -11.27 -8.75
CA VAL A 65 -0.72 -10.08 -7.97
C VAL A 65 -2.00 -9.46 -7.40
N VAL A 66 -3.01 -9.28 -8.23
CA VAL A 66 -4.29 -8.70 -7.79
C VAL A 66 -4.94 -9.55 -6.71
N ARG A 67 -4.93 -10.86 -6.89
CA ARG A 67 -5.52 -11.77 -5.91
C ARG A 67 -4.83 -11.67 -4.56
N ASN A 68 -3.52 -11.56 -4.57
CA ASN A 68 -2.77 -11.43 -3.33
C ASN A 68 -3.09 -10.12 -2.64
N ILE A 69 -3.19 -9.03 -3.40
CA ILE A 69 -3.50 -7.73 -2.82
C ILE A 69 -4.93 -7.72 -2.27
N ASP A 70 -5.88 -8.31 -3.00
CA ASP A 70 -7.26 -8.43 -2.51
C ASP A 70 -7.31 -9.21 -1.21
N GLY A 71 -6.51 -10.26 -1.10
CA GLY A 71 -6.44 -11.05 0.13
C GLY A 71 -5.97 -10.23 1.31
N PHE A 72 -4.95 -9.40 1.12
CA PHE A 72 -4.46 -8.52 2.17
C PHE A 72 -5.47 -7.43 2.52
N ALA A 73 -6.17 -6.89 1.51
CA ALA A 73 -7.19 -5.88 1.76
C ALA A 73 -8.31 -6.44 2.62
N CYS A 74 -8.76 -7.64 2.28
CA CYS A 74 -9.80 -8.30 3.03
C CYS A 74 -9.34 -8.62 4.45
N ALA A 75 -8.13 -9.14 4.61
CA ALA A 75 -7.59 -9.47 5.92
C ALA A 75 -7.44 -8.23 6.79
N SER A 76 -7.00 -7.14 6.19
CA SER A 76 -6.85 -5.88 6.89
C SER A 76 -8.20 -5.37 7.40
N TRP A 77 -9.23 -5.47 6.56
CA TRP A 77 -10.57 -5.06 6.94
C TRP A 77 -11.10 -5.90 8.10
N HIS A 78 -10.87 -7.21 8.06
CA HIS A 78 -11.38 -8.08 9.11
C HIS A 78 -10.60 -7.99 10.43
N LYS A 79 -9.31 -7.76 10.35
CA LYS A 79 -8.47 -7.80 11.54
C LYS A 79 -8.18 -6.43 12.14
N ASN A 80 -8.12 -5.42 11.30
CA ASN A 80 -7.68 -4.11 11.72
C ASN A 80 -8.44 -2.99 11.06
N ALA A 81 -9.77 -3.12 11.02
CA ALA A 81 -10.61 -2.14 10.36
C ALA A 81 -10.41 -0.73 10.91
N ALA A 82 -10.26 -0.61 12.22
CA ALA A 82 -10.07 0.71 12.84
C ALA A 82 -8.80 1.38 12.34
N PHE A 83 -7.71 0.63 12.27
CA PHE A 83 -6.46 1.19 11.78
C PHE A 83 -6.57 1.51 10.29
N LEU A 84 -7.18 0.61 9.52
CA LEU A 84 -7.36 0.83 8.10
C LEU A 84 -8.18 2.09 7.83
N ARG A 85 -9.24 2.29 8.60
CA ARG A 85 -10.06 3.50 8.49
C ARG A 85 -9.28 4.75 8.83
N SER A 86 -8.34 4.63 9.76
CA SER A 86 -7.54 5.78 10.15
C SER A 86 -6.57 6.23 9.06
N LEU A 87 -6.29 5.38 8.09
CA LEU A 87 -5.37 5.71 7.01
C LEU A 87 -6.04 6.48 5.89
N THR A 88 -7.36 6.50 5.86
CA THR A 88 -8.08 7.13 4.75
C THR A 88 -8.92 8.31 5.24
N CYS A 89 -9.07 9.30 4.40
CA CYS A 89 -9.91 10.43 4.71
C CYS A 89 -11.37 10.15 4.38
N CYS A 90 -11.64 9.10 3.64
CA CYS A 90 -13.01 8.77 3.23
C CYS A 90 -13.52 7.60 4.04
N PRO A 91 -14.79 7.59 4.40
CA PRO A 91 -15.32 6.46 5.17
C PRO A 91 -15.29 5.17 4.36
N LEU A 92 -14.92 4.08 5.00
CA LEU A 92 -14.95 2.77 4.39
C LEU A 92 -16.13 2.00 4.97
N MET A 93 -17.03 1.60 4.11
CA MET A 93 -18.22 0.87 4.53
C MET A 93 -18.06 -0.64 4.33
N ALA A 94 -17.05 -1.05 3.63
CA ALA A 94 -16.79 -2.46 3.37
C ALA A 94 -15.31 -2.63 3.03
N ALA A 95 -14.87 -3.87 2.88
CA ALA A 95 -13.49 -4.14 2.54
C ALA A 95 -13.14 -3.47 1.21
N PRO A 96 -11.98 -2.82 1.13
CA PRO A 96 -11.60 -2.17 -0.12
C PRO A 96 -11.20 -3.19 -1.19
N THR A 97 -11.30 -2.77 -2.44
CA THR A 97 -10.76 -3.59 -3.53
C THR A 97 -9.24 -3.46 -3.53
N ALA A 98 -8.56 -4.27 -4.34
CA ALA A 98 -7.11 -4.19 -4.45
C ALA A 98 -6.66 -2.77 -4.82
N ALA A 99 -7.30 -2.17 -5.80
CA ALA A 99 -6.93 -0.82 -6.23
C ALA A 99 -7.18 0.22 -5.15
N GLN A 100 -8.31 0.11 -4.44
CA GLN A 100 -8.60 1.02 -3.35
C GLN A 100 -7.60 0.87 -2.22
N PHE A 101 -7.24 -0.36 -1.90
CA PHE A 101 -6.28 -0.65 -0.85
C PHE A 101 -4.93 -0.01 -1.18
N LEU A 102 -4.48 -0.19 -2.42
CA LEU A 102 -3.22 0.42 -2.84
C LEU A 102 -3.28 1.94 -2.77
N ARG A 103 -4.40 2.53 -3.15
CA ARG A 103 -4.55 3.98 -3.07
C ARG A 103 -4.49 4.47 -1.64
N ILE A 104 -5.15 3.76 -0.74
CA ILE A 104 -5.15 4.12 0.68
C ILE A 104 -3.74 4.09 1.24
N LEU A 105 -3.03 2.99 1.02
CA LEU A 105 -1.68 2.84 1.56
C LEU A 105 -0.71 3.84 0.95
N THR A 106 -0.80 4.02 -0.35
CA THR A 106 0.08 4.95 -1.05
C THR A 106 -0.15 6.38 -0.59
N HIS A 107 -1.42 6.76 -0.50
CA HIS A 107 -1.76 8.12 -0.05
C HIS A 107 -1.27 8.37 1.37
N TYR A 108 -1.46 7.41 2.24
CA TYR A 108 -1.01 7.54 3.62
C TYR A 108 0.51 7.74 3.69
N LEU A 109 1.26 6.94 2.93
CA LEU A 109 2.71 7.05 2.97
C LEU A 109 3.20 8.39 2.44
N ARG A 110 2.60 8.87 1.38
CA ARG A 110 3.01 10.15 0.80
C ARG A 110 2.63 11.31 1.71
N SER A 111 1.44 11.28 2.29
CA SER A 111 0.98 12.32 3.20
C SER A 111 1.71 12.22 4.52
N GLY A 112 1.90 11.02 5.01
CA GLY A 112 2.57 10.79 6.28
C GLY A 112 4.00 11.27 6.26
N ALA A 113 4.69 11.05 5.17
CA ALA A 113 6.06 11.48 5.04
C ALA A 113 6.15 13.00 5.10
N VAL A 114 5.23 13.67 4.44
CA VAL A 114 5.18 15.11 4.47
C VAL A 114 4.85 15.61 5.87
N SER A 115 3.88 14.99 6.50
CA SER A 115 3.49 15.36 7.83
C SER A 115 4.61 15.25 8.81
N VAL A 116 5.33 14.19 8.72
CA VAL A 116 6.42 13.98 9.63
C VAL A 116 7.46 15.06 9.49
N SER A 117 7.76 15.44 8.29
CA SER A 117 8.74 16.43 8.09
C SER A 117 8.31 17.75 8.63
N TYR A 118 6.98 17.97 8.86
CA TYR A 118 6.49 19.08 9.27
C TYR A 118 6.32 19.13 10.67
N THR A 119 5.74 18.18 11.23
CA THR A 119 5.42 18.18 12.53
C THR A 119 6.50 17.85 13.39
N HIS A 120 7.40 17.28 12.99
CA HIS A 120 8.38 16.91 13.72
C HIS A 120 8.89 17.93 14.38
N LEU A 121 8.44 18.85 14.08
CA LEU A 121 8.87 19.81 14.65
C LEU A 121 8.22 20.09 15.76
N ARG A 122 7.31 19.68 16.02
CA ARG A 122 6.66 19.93 17.03
C ARG A 122 6.62 19.03 17.77
N ALA A 123 6.88 18.32 17.82
CA ALA A 123 6.99 17.46 18.49
C ALA A 123 6.70 16.76 18.41
N HIS A 124 6.28 17.12 18.05
CA HIS A 124 6.26 16.62 17.93
C HIS A 124 6.37 16.33 18.10
#